data_1247c7edbb27be5507a7907851da0209
#
_entry.id   1247c7edbb27be5507a7907851da0209
#
_cell.length_a   1.000
_cell.length_b   1.000
_cell.length_c   1.000
_cell.angle_alpha   90.00
_cell.angle_beta   90.00
_cell.angle_gamma   90.00
#
_symmetry.space_group_name_H-M   'P 1'
#
loop_
_entity.id
_entity.type
_entity.pdbx_description
1 polymer ?
#
loop_
_entity_poly.entity_id
_entity_poly.type
_entity_poly.pdbx_seq_one_letter_code
_entity_poly.pdbx_strand_id
1 'polypeptide(L)'
;RRARPEDVDKQRLVRAALTLRRERPQLFLEGGYRAIFAAGPAREHAVGMVRTLDDAPQVIAVATRTPLALERAGGWRGTTLTLPEGTWTDRLTGREYSGTVEMAQLCAELPAVLLTM
;
A
#
# COMPACT_ATOMS: atom_id res chain seq x y z
N ARG A 1 19.61 14.85 17.07
CA ARG A 1 19.65 14.59 15.62
C ARG A 1 18.25 14.48 15.06
N ARG A 2 17.99 15.24 14.02
CA ARG A 2 16.69 15.19 13.36
C ARG A 2 16.56 13.93 12.53
N ALA A 3 15.42 13.28 12.61
CA ALA A 3 15.09 12.16 11.74
C ALA A 3 14.96 12.66 10.29
N ARG A 4 15.38 11.84 9.35
CA ARG A 4 15.19 12.13 7.93
C ARG A 4 13.72 11.96 7.56
N PRO A 5 13.22 12.67 6.54
CA PRO A 5 11.82 12.48 6.11
C PRO A 5 11.45 11.02 5.83
N GLU A 6 12.33 10.28 5.17
CA GLU A 6 12.10 8.85 4.90
C GLU A 6 12.03 8.01 6.17
N ASP A 7 12.78 8.38 7.22
CA ASP A 7 12.72 7.67 8.51
C ASP A 7 11.38 7.93 9.22
N VAL A 8 10.86 9.16 9.12
CA VAL A 8 9.55 9.51 9.67
C VAL A 8 8.45 8.71 8.96
N ASP A 9 8.52 8.60 7.64
CA ASP A 9 7.56 7.83 6.84
C ASP A 9 7.59 6.34 7.21
N LYS A 10 8.79 5.78 7.39
CA LYS A 10 8.95 4.40 7.83
C LYS A 10 8.37 4.18 9.23
N GLN A 11 8.59 5.14 10.14
CA GLN A 11 8.04 5.07 11.50
C GLN A 11 6.52 5.10 11.47
N ARG A 12 5.92 5.95 10.62
CA ARG A 12 4.47 6.00 10.45
C ARG A 12 3.92 4.66 9.95
N LEU A 13 4.56 4.09 8.95
CA LEU A 13 4.16 2.80 8.39
C LEU A 13 4.27 1.69 9.43
N VAL A 14 5.39 1.60 10.14
CA VAL A 14 5.61 0.58 11.18
C VAL A 14 4.57 0.73 12.29
N ARG A 15 4.30 1.94 12.73
CA ARG A 15 3.31 2.21 13.79
C ARG A 15 1.92 1.79 13.35
N ALA A 16 1.52 2.13 12.13
CA ALA A 16 0.23 1.75 11.58
C ALA A 16 0.10 0.23 11.46
N ALA A 17 1.15 -0.45 11.02
CA ALA A 17 1.16 -1.91 10.90
C ALA A 17 1.05 -2.59 12.27
N LEU A 18 1.78 -2.09 13.28
CA LEU A 18 1.72 -2.63 14.64
C LEU A 18 0.34 -2.42 15.27
N THR A 19 -0.26 -1.25 15.06
CA THR A 19 -1.61 -0.96 15.54
C THR A 19 -2.61 -1.94 14.92
N LEU A 20 -2.50 -2.17 13.63
CA LEU A 20 -3.36 -3.09 12.90
C LEU A 20 -3.22 -4.53 13.40
N ARG A 21 -2.00 -4.97 13.72
CA ARG A 21 -1.77 -6.30 14.30
C ARG A 21 -2.47 -6.45 15.65
N ARG A 22 -2.49 -5.40 16.46
CA ARG A 22 -3.19 -5.41 17.75
C ARG A 22 -4.70 -5.44 17.58
N GLU A 23 -5.23 -4.73 16.58
CA GLU A 23 -6.66 -4.68 16.30
C GLU A 23 -7.19 -5.98 15.69
N ARG A 24 -6.37 -6.66 14.88
CA ARG A 24 -6.77 -7.81 14.10
C ARG A 24 -5.79 -8.97 14.25
N PRO A 25 -5.60 -9.50 15.48
CA PRO A 25 -4.60 -10.53 15.71
C PRO A 25 -4.86 -11.82 14.93
N GLN A 26 -6.13 -12.21 14.73
CA GLN A 26 -6.47 -13.43 13.98
C GLN A 26 -6.05 -13.32 12.51
N LEU A 27 -6.16 -12.15 11.92
CA LEU A 27 -5.74 -11.92 10.54
C LEU A 27 -4.27 -12.28 10.33
N PHE A 28 -3.41 -11.90 11.28
CA PHE A 28 -1.97 -12.13 11.16
C PHE A 28 -1.54 -13.52 11.64
N LEU A 29 -2.34 -14.17 12.48
CA LEU A 29 -2.07 -15.53 12.97
C LEU A 29 -2.64 -16.61 12.04
N GLU A 30 -3.84 -16.43 11.53
CA GLU A 30 -4.58 -17.42 10.79
C GLU A 30 -4.81 -17.07 9.31
N GLY A 31 -4.67 -15.79 8.97
CA GLY A 31 -4.93 -15.32 7.62
C GLY A 31 -3.85 -15.73 6.63
N GLY A 32 -4.23 -15.72 5.36
CA GLY A 32 -3.31 -15.89 4.25
C GLY A 32 -2.88 -14.54 3.66
N TYR A 33 -2.10 -14.62 2.60
CA TYR A 33 -1.78 -13.44 1.83
C TYR A 33 -1.56 -13.81 0.36
N ARG A 34 -1.73 -12.82 -0.51
CA ARG A 34 -1.47 -12.99 -1.94
C ARG A 34 -0.88 -11.70 -2.50
N ALA A 35 -0.12 -11.81 -3.58
CA ALA A 35 0.40 -10.65 -4.29
C ALA A 35 -0.72 -9.95 -5.06
N ILE A 36 -0.62 -8.63 -5.17
CA ILE A 36 -1.47 -7.83 -6.04
C ILE A 36 -0.55 -7.07 -7.00
N PHE A 37 -0.92 -7.00 -8.27
CA PHE A 37 -0.06 -6.48 -9.32
C PHE A 37 -0.67 -5.25 -9.97
N ALA A 38 0.18 -4.23 -10.19
CA ALA A 38 -0.20 -3.06 -10.96
C ALA A 38 -0.17 -3.37 -12.46
N ALA A 39 -0.86 -2.54 -13.23
CA ALA A 39 -0.86 -2.60 -14.69
C ALA A 39 -0.39 -1.27 -15.26
N GLY A 40 0.48 -1.33 -16.25
CA GLY A 40 1.00 -0.14 -16.92
C GLY A 40 2.51 -0.12 -17.05
N PRO A 41 3.06 1.01 -17.60
CA PRO A 41 4.50 1.09 -17.91
C PRO A 41 5.42 0.96 -16.70
N ALA A 42 4.96 1.38 -15.51
CA ALA A 42 5.77 1.35 -14.29
C ALA A 42 5.33 0.26 -13.30
N ARG A 43 4.62 -0.78 -13.77
CA ARG A 43 4.08 -1.85 -12.92
C ARG A 43 5.12 -2.54 -12.05
N GLU A 44 6.35 -2.67 -12.52
CA GLU A 44 7.43 -3.32 -11.78
C GLU A 44 7.92 -2.51 -10.57
N HIS A 45 7.54 -1.23 -10.49
CA HIS A 45 7.88 -0.38 -9.35
C HIS A 45 6.83 -0.44 -8.23
N ALA A 46 5.74 -1.18 -8.43
CA ALA A 46 4.71 -1.37 -7.43
C ALA A 46 4.83 -2.76 -6.81
N VAL A 47 4.95 -2.81 -5.48
CA VAL A 47 4.95 -4.08 -4.74
C VAL A 47 3.73 -4.06 -3.83
N GLY A 48 2.80 -4.98 -4.07
CA GLY A 48 1.56 -5.03 -3.32
C GLY A 48 1.26 -6.39 -2.76
N MET A 49 0.64 -6.41 -1.57
CA MET A 49 0.25 -7.63 -0.89
C MET A 49 -1.12 -7.43 -0.24
N VAL A 50 -1.99 -8.42 -0.40
CA VAL A 50 -3.30 -8.46 0.24
C VAL A 50 -3.28 -9.52 1.32
N ARG A 51 -3.64 -9.14 2.55
CA ARG A 51 -3.89 -10.07 3.64
C ARG A 51 -5.34 -10.49 3.61
N THR A 52 -5.58 -11.79 3.69
CA THR A 52 -6.92 -12.38 3.62
C THR A 52 -7.24 -13.15 4.90
N LEU A 53 -8.52 -13.19 5.26
CA LEU A 53 -9.04 -14.05 6.32
C LEU A 53 -10.30 -14.70 5.76
N ASP A 54 -10.37 -16.05 5.78
CA ASP A 54 -11.44 -16.81 5.15
C ASP A 54 -11.65 -16.41 3.68
N ASP A 55 -10.54 -16.24 2.95
CA ASP A 55 -10.46 -15.81 1.55
C ASP A 55 -11.00 -14.40 1.28
N ALA A 56 -11.35 -13.64 2.31
CA ALA A 56 -11.81 -12.28 2.16
C ALA A 56 -10.65 -11.29 2.36
N PRO A 57 -10.45 -10.33 1.42
CA PRO A 57 -9.43 -9.30 1.60
C PRO A 57 -9.71 -8.42 2.82
N GLN A 58 -8.70 -8.22 3.65
CA GLN A 58 -8.82 -7.44 4.89
C GLN A 58 -7.89 -6.23 4.92
N VAL A 59 -6.67 -6.40 4.41
CA VAL A 59 -5.64 -5.37 4.43
C VAL A 59 -4.86 -5.42 3.12
N ILE A 60 -4.57 -4.25 2.58
CA ILE A 60 -3.72 -4.13 1.38
C ILE A 60 -2.53 -3.25 1.72
N ALA A 61 -1.34 -3.77 1.51
CA ALA A 61 -0.10 -3.01 1.64
C ALA A 61 0.51 -2.83 0.26
N VAL A 62 0.82 -1.59 -0.11
CA VAL A 62 1.44 -1.29 -1.39
C VAL A 62 2.63 -0.37 -1.15
N ALA A 63 3.75 -0.67 -1.77
CA ALA A 63 4.97 0.12 -1.65
C ALA A 63 5.56 0.40 -3.02
N THR A 64 6.27 1.52 -3.13
CA THR A 64 7.04 1.88 -4.30
C THR A 64 8.41 1.21 -4.21
N ARG A 65 8.73 0.43 -5.22
CA ARG A 65 10.05 -0.20 -5.36
C ARG A 65 10.94 0.68 -6.22
N THR A 66 12.19 0.85 -5.78
CA THR A 66 13.20 1.64 -6.51
C THR A 66 12.70 3.03 -6.94
N PRO A 67 12.34 3.91 -5.97
CA PRO A 67 11.72 5.20 -6.31
C PRO A 67 12.58 6.11 -7.17
N LEU A 68 13.91 6.08 -7.04
CA LEU A 68 14.79 6.87 -7.91
C LEU A 68 14.74 6.40 -9.37
N ALA A 69 14.74 5.09 -9.58
CA ALA A 69 14.61 4.53 -10.93
C ALA A 69 13.26 4.86 -11.55
N LEU A 70 12.20 4.83 -10.75
CA LEU A 70 10.86 5.23 -11.17
C LEU A 70 10.84 6.69 -11.63
N GLU A 71 11.41 7.58 -10.84
CA GLU A 71 11.49 9.00 -11.16
C GLU A 71 12.27 9.26 -12.44
N ARG A 72 13.42 8.59 -12.60
CA ARG A 72 14.25 8.70 -13.81
C ARG A 72 13.55 8.18 -15.05
N ALA A 73 12.70 7.19 -14.89
CA ALA A 73 11.93 6.61 -15.99
C ALA A 73 10.66 7.42 -16.35
N GLY A 74 10.42 8.54 -15.68
CA GLY A 74 9.28 9.41 -15.96
C GLY A 74 8.08 9.22 -15.02
N GLY A 75 8.27 8.55 -13.89
CA GLY A 75 7.23 8.36 -12.89
C GLY A 75 6.28 7.23 -13.23
N TRP A 76 5.07 7.26 -12.66
CA TRP A 76 4.09 6.17 -12.81
C TRP A 76 3.47 6.08 -14.20
N ARG A 77 3.39 7.19 -14.94
CA ARG A 77 2.94 7.22 -16.35
C ARG A 77 1.62 6.48 -16.59
N GLY A 78 0.62 6.75 -15.73
CA GLY A 78 -0.69 6.14 -15.83
C GLY A 78 -0.77 4.70 -15.35
N THR A 79 0.24 4.20 -14.66
CA THR A 79 0.21 2.87 -14.04
C THR A 79 -0.89 2.82 -12.98
N THR A 80 -1.71 1.78 -13.01
CA THR A 80 -2.89 1.65 -12.15
C THR A 80 -2.83 0.37 -11.32
N LEU A 81 -3.59 0.37 -10.23
CA LEU A 81 -3.79 -0.79 -9.38
C LEU A 81 -5.29 -0.99 -9.19
N THR A 82 -5.78 -2.19 -9.49
CA THR A 82 -7.19 -2.52 -9.26
C THR A 82 -7.32 -3.14 -7.88
N LEU A 83 -8.07 -2.45 -7.00
CA LEU A 83 -8.33 -2.91 -5.65
C LEU A 83 -9.45 -3.96 -5.64
N PRO A 84 -9.45 -4.88 -4.67
CA PRO A 84 -10.60 -5.74 -4.45
C PRO A 84 -11.86 -4.92 -4.19
N GLU A 85 -13.02 -5.52 -4.41
CA GLU A 85 -14.30 -4.84 -4.24
C GLU A 85 -14.43 -4.22 -2.84
N GLY A 86 -14.98 -3.00 -2.79
CA GLY A 86 -15.20 -2.26 -1.54
C GLY A 86 -14.47 -0.93 -1.53
N THR A 87 -14.69 -0.18 -0.46
CA THR A 87 -14.01 1.08 -0.21
C THR A 87 -12.89 0.86 0.80
N TRP A 88 -11.69 1.29 0.41
CA TRP A 88 -10.48 1.08 1.20
C TRP A 88 -9.96 2.41 1.74
N THR A 89 -9.62 2.46 3.00
CA THR A 89 -9.09 3.66 3.66
C THR A 89 -7.61 3.47 3.95
N ASP A 90 -6.80 4.45 3.53
CA ASP A 90 -5.37 4.47 3.85
C ASP A 90 -5.20 4.90 5.31
N ARG A 91 -4.61 4.04 6.11
CA ARG A 91 -4.36 4.30 7.52
C ARG A 91 -3.27 5.32 7.78
N LEU A 92 -2.50 5.66 6.75
CA LEU A 92 -1.42 6.64 6.87
C LEU A 92 -1.91 8.06 6.57
N THR A 93 -2.87 8.22 5.67
CA THR A 93 -3.35 9.53 5.21
C THR A 93 -4.83 9.78 5.49
N GLY A 94 -5.62 8.73 5.72
CA GLY A 94 -7.08 8.82 5.89
C GLY A 94 -7.85 8.92 4.58
N ARG A 95 -7.18 8.85 3.43
CA ARG A 95 -7.84 8.92 2.13
C ARG A 95 -8.53 7.60 1.80
N GLU A 96 -9.64 7.70 1.07
CA GLU A 96 -10.41 6.55 0.64
C GLU A 96 -10.19 6.27 -0.85
N TYR A 97 -10.16 4.99 -1.19
CA TYR A 97 -9.96 4.52 -2.56
C TYR A 97 -10.89 3.35 -2.86
N SER A 98 -11.33 3.24 -4.11
CA SER A 98 -12.14 2.11 -4.57
C SER A 98 -11.90 1.88 -6.05
N GLY A 99 -12.10 0.63 -6.50
CA GLY A 99 -11.96 0.26 -7.90
C GLY A 99 -10.51 0.33 -8.40
N THR A 100 -10.35 0.78 -9.61
CA THR A 100 -9.02 0.97 -10.22
C THR A 100 -8.52 2.37 -9.91
N VAL A 101 -7.34 2.45 -9.28
CA VAL A 101 -6.73 3.73 -8.88
C VAL A 101 -5.37 3.89 -9.54
N GLU A 102 -4.99 5.13 -9.81
CA GLU A 102 -3.66 5.42 -10.33
C GLU A 102 -2.63 5.36 -9.20
N MET A 103 -1.50 4.71 -9.47
CA MET A 103 -0.40 4.63 -8.50
C MET A 103 0.11 6.02 -8.11
N ALA A 104 0.08 6.98 -9.04
CA ALA A 104 0.47 8.35 -8.76
C ALA A 104 -0.41 9.00 -7.68
N GLN A 105 -1.68 8.65 -7.62
CA GLN A 105 -2.59 9.13 -6.58
C GLN A 105 -2.41 8.37 -5.28
N LEU A 106 -2.29 7.06 -5.37
CA LEU A 106 -2.15 6.19 -4.21
C LEU A 106 -0.89 6.50 -3.41
N CYS A 107 0.23 6.73 -4.09
CA CYS A 107 1.52 7.03 -3.49
C CYS A 107 1.92 8.51 -3.62
N ALA A 108 0.92 9.42 -3.64
CA ALA A 108 1.19 10.84 -3.83
C ALA A 108 1.91 11.50 -2.65
N GLU A 109 1.58 11.10 -1.42
CA GLU A 109 2.17 11.68 -0.21
C GLU A 109 3.30 10.82 0.34
N LEU A 110 3.14 9.51 0.29
CA LEU A 110 4.07 8.56 0.89
C LEU A 110 4.41 7.47 -0.13
N PRO A 111 5.61 6.90 -0.05
CA PRO A 111 6.01 5.82 -0.97
C PRO A 111 5.32 4.49 -0.67
N ALA A 112 4.47 4.45 0.34
CA ALA A 112 3.74 3.25 0.72
C ALA A 112 2.35 3.61 1.23
N VAL A 113 1.41 2.67 1.11
CA VAL A 113 0.06 2.80 1.68
C VAL A 113 -0.32 1.53 2.43
N LEU A 114 -1.19 1.69 3.41
CA LEU A 114 -1.75 0.58 4.19
C LEU A 114 -3.27 0.76 4.22
N LEU A 115 -3.95 -0.04 3.40
CA LEU A 115 -5.38 0.11 3.17
C LEU A 115 -6.19 -0.92 3.97
N THR A 116 -7.27 -0.47 4.59
CA THR A 116 -8.25 -1.33 5.27
C THR A 116 -9.66 -0.89 4.90
N MET A 117 -10.59 -1.83 4.96
CA MET A 117 -12.02 -1.49 4.85
C MET A 117 -12.58 -1.04 6.19
#